data_d9dfb2f006a7a68a12f680380eefa5e4
#
_entry.id   d9dfb2f006a7a68a12f680380eefa5e4
#
_cell.length_a   1.000
_cell.length_b   1.000
_cell.length_c   1.000
_cell.angle_alpha   90.00
_cell.angle_beta   90.00
_cell.angle_gamma   90.00
#
_symmetry.space_group_name_H-M   'P 1'
#
loop_
_entity.id
_entity.type
_entity.pdbx_description
1 polymer ?
#
loop_
_entity_poly.entity_id
_entity_poly.type
_entity_poly.pdbx_seq_one_letter_code
_entity_poly.pdbx_strand_id
1 'polypeptide(L)' 'MTTRAKSQLAASLKPIYLDLPTVASVVSLSEANIQKLVREDRFPKPRMLSGRRVAWLTREVEEWAEACPMSDLPPPPKRP' A
#
# COMPACT_ATOMS: atom_id res chain seq x y z
N MET A 1 -31.86 0.20 -1.95
CA MET A 1 -31.56 1.04 -2.33
C MET A 1 -30.51 1.75 -1.82
N THR A 2 -30.46 2.03 -0.77
CA THR A 2 -29.41 2.75 -0.15
C THR A 2 -28.11 1.99 -0.11
N THR A 3 -28.15 0.69 -0.02
CA THR A 3 -26.95 -0.11 0.00
C THR A 3 -26.12 0.09 -1.26
N ARG A 4 -26.81 0.15 -2.38
CA ARG A 4 -26.13 0.34 -3.63
C ARG A 4 -25.46 1.71 -3.74
N ALA A 5 -26.17 2.75 -3.33
CA ALA A 5 -25.64 4.10 -3.35
C ALA A 5 -24.42 4.21 -2.42
N LYS A 6 -24.52 3.55 -1.27
CA LYS A 6 -23.45 3.55 -0.32
C LYS A 6 -22.21 2.85 -0.88
N SER A 7 -22.40 1.74 -1.58
CA SER A 7 -21.28 1.04 -2.19
C SER A 7 -20.61 1.88 -3.27
N GLN A 8 -21.40 2.57 -4.07
CA GLN A 8 -20.85 3.43 -5.10
C GLN A 8 -20.04 4.57 -4.50
N LEU A 9 -20.56 5.16 -3.43
CA LEU A 9 -19.86 6.24 -2.76
C LEU A 9 -18.52 5.75 -2.20
N ALA A 10 -18.53 4.60 -1.55
CA ALA A 10 -17.31 4.04 -0.98
C ALA A 10 -16.29 3.72 -2.07
N ALA A 11 -16.77 3.20 -3.20
CA ALA A 11 -15.87 2.84 -4.30
C ALA A 11 -15.22 4.06 -4.93
N SER A 12 -15.88 5.23 -4.88
CA SER A 12 -15.33 6.43 -5.48
C SER A 12 -14.42 7.20 -4.53
N LEU A 13 -14.33 6.78 -3.27
CA LEU A 13 -13.49 7.45 -2.29
C LEU A 13 -12.16 6.73 -2.18
N LYS A 14 -11.10 7.52 -2.06
CA LYS A 14 -9.78 6.96 -1.86
C LYS A 14 -9.70 6.41 -0.44
N PRO A 15 -9.20 5.18 -0.26
CA PRO A 15 -9.09 4.64 1.08
C PRO A 15 -8.07 5.42 1.90
N ILE A 16 -8.36 5.58 3.19
CA ILE A 16 -7.44 6.27 4.09
C ILE A 16 -6.33 5.32 4.54
N TYR A 17 -6.68 4.08 4.78
CA TYR A 17 -5.73 3.06 5.24
C TYR A 17 -5.74 1.85 4.32
N LEU A 18 -4.59 1.20 4.25
CA LEU A 18 -4.42 -0.02 3.46
C LEU A 18 -3.85 -1.10 4.38
N ASP A 19 -4.43 -2.28 4.34
CA ASP A 19 -3.88 -3.39 5.10
C ASP A 19 -2.69 -4.02 4.36
N LEU A 20 -2.02 -4.98 4.98
CA LEU A 20 -0.79 -5.53 4.42
C LEU A 20 -0.98 -6.13 3.02
N PRO A 21 -1.98 -7.00 2.80
CA PRO A 21 -2.14 -7.53 1.44
C PRO A 21 -2.40 -6.45 0.41
N THR A 22 -3.16 -5.43 0.77
CA THR A 22 -3.49 -4.35 -0.15
C THR A 22 -2.28 -3.48 -0.43
N VAL A 23 -1.49 -3.15 0.60
CA VAL A 23 -0.27 -2.38 0.40
C VAL A 23 0.67 -3.12 -0.55
N ALA A 24 0.86 -4.41 -0.30
CA ALA A 24 1.74 -5.21 -1.14
C ALA A 24 1.29 -5.17 -2.59
N SER A 25 -0.01 -5.33 -2.82
CA SER A 25 -0.57 -5.28 -4.15
C SER A 25 -0.38 -3.90 -4.79
N VAL A 26 -0.65 -2.86 -4.03
CA VAL A 26 -0.59 -1.48 -4.55
C VAL A 26 0.82 -1.09 -4.96
N VAL A 27 1.83 -1.50 -4.19
CA VAL A 27 3.21 -1.13 -4.50
C VAL A 27 3.96 -2.23 -5.25
N SER A 28 3.28 -3.33 -5.59
CA SER A 28 3.86 -4.41 -6.39
C SER A 28 5.03 -5.12 -5.71
N LEU A 29 4.90 -5.32 -4.42
CA LEU A 29 5.87 -6.07 -3.64
C LEU A 29 5.16 -7.21 -2.91
N SER A 30 5.92 -8.19 -2.44
CA SER A 30 5.34 -9.26 -1.64
C SER A 30 5.13 -8.75 -0.21
N GLU A 31 4.22 -9.41 0.51
CA GLU A 31 4.00 -9.06 1.91
C GLU A 31 5.27 -9.24 2.74
N ALA A 32 6.02 -10.31 2.47
CA ALA A 32 7.28 -10.54 3.17
C ALA A 32 8.27 -9.41 2.92
N ASN A 33 8.30 -8.90 1.69
CA ASN A 33 9.18 -7.80 1.35
C ASN A 33 8.79 -6.53 2.08
N ILE A 34 7.49 -6.25 2.15
CA ILE A 34 7.01 -5.09 2.90
C ILE A 34 7.45 -5.20 4.36
N GLN A 35 7.25 -6.35 4.97
CA GLN A 35 7.62 -6.54 6.37
C GLN A 35 9.12 -6.37 6.58
N LYS A 36 9.92 -6.88 5.65
CA LYS A 36 11.36 -6.72 5.73
C LYS A 36 11.75 -5.25 5.64
N LEU A 37 11.17 -4.52 4.72
CA LEU A 37 11.49 -3.10 4.55
C LEU A 37 11.09 -2.28 5.77
N VAL A 38 9.96 -2.65 6.40
CA VAL A 38 9.54 -1.96 7.62
C VAL A 38 10.57 -2.19 8.73
N ARG A 39 11.04 -3.43 8.87
CA ARG A 39 12.05 -3.73 9.89
C ARG A 39 13.36 -3.00 9.65
N GLU A 40 13.67 -2.71 8.39
CA GLU A 40 14.90 -2.02 8.02
C GLU A 40 14.73 -0.50 7.96
N ASP A 41 13.58 0.00 8.38
CA ASP A 41 13.25 1.43 8.33
C ASP A 41 13.32 1.98 6.91
N ARG A 42 12.96 1.18 5.94
CA ARG A 42 12.96 1.56 4.52
C ARG A 42 11.56 1.62 3.94
N PHE A 43 10.55 1.49 4.77
CA PHE A 43 9.15 1.60 4.39
C PHE A 43 8.40 2.19 5.58
N PRO A 44 7.35 2.97 5.36
CA PRO A 44 6.63 3.58 6.48
C PRO A 44 6.13 2.52 7.45
N LYS A 45 6.15 2.83 8.72
CA LYS A 45 5.63 1.93 9.73
C LYS A 45 4.11 1.99 9.72
N PRO A 46 3.46 0.86 9.95
CA PRO A 46 2.00 0.88 10.00
C PRO A 46 1.50 1.60 11.23
N ARG A 47 0.28 2.10 11.13
CA ARG A 47 -0.41 2.75 12.23
C ARG A 47 -1.26 1.74 12.96
N MET A 48 -1.36 1.88 14.27
CA MET A 48 -2.24 1.03 15.05
C MET A 48 -3.64 1.63 15.03
N LEU A 49 -4.60 0.87 14.52
CA LEU A 49 -5.95 1.37 14.37
C LEU A 49 -6.82 1.02 15.56
N SER A 50 -6.90 -0.25 15.90
CA SER A 50 -7.77 -0.72 16.97
C SER A 50 -7.29 -2.09 17.42
N GLY A 51 -7.14 -2.27 18.71
CA GLY A 51 -6.63 -3.53 19.22
C GLY A 51 -5.29 -3.85 18.58
N ARG A 52 -5.21 -4.99 17.91
CA ARG A 52 -3.98 -5.41 17.23
C ARG A 52 -4.00 -5.14 15.75
N ARG A 53 -5.01 -4.41 15.31
CA ARG A 53 -5.15 -4.17 13.89
C ARG A 53 -4.26 -3.01 13.45
N VAL A 54 -3.44 -3.26 12.45
CA VAL A 54 -2.56 -2.22 11.92
C VAL A 54 -2.79 -2.07 10.43
N ALA A 55 -2.50 -0.87 9.93
CA ALA A 55 -2.63 -0.58 8.51
C ALA A 55 -1.77 0.63 8.19
N TRP A 56 -1.51 0.83 6.92
CA TRP A 56 -0.66 1.93 6.46
C TRP A 56 -1.51 3.07 5.96
N LEU A 57 -1.13 4.28 6.34
CA LEU A 57 -1.80 5.47 5.83
C LEU A 57 -1.50 5.58 4.34
N THR A 58 -2.55 5.65 3.54
CA THR A 58 -2.40 5.67 2.08
C THR A 58 -1.46 6.79 1.62
N ARG A 59 -1.59 7.97 2.21
CA ARG A 59 -0.76 9.10 1.87
C ARG A 59 0.72 8.81 2.09
N GLU A 60 1.05 8.13 3.19
CA GLU A 60 2.46 7.80 3.48
C GLU A 60 3.01 6.80 2.49
N VAL A 61 2.18 5.84 2.07
CA VAL A 61 2.61 4.87 1.07
C VAL A 61 2.87 5.57 -0.25
N GLU A 62 2.02 6.50 -0.63
CA GLU A 62 2.21 7.27 -1.85
C GLU A 62 3.48 8.11 -1.81
N GLU A 63 3.72 8.76 -0.67
CA GLU A 63 4.93 9.57 -0.51
C GLU A 63 6.18 8.70 -0.61
N TRP A 64 6.14 7.53 0.02
CA TRP A 64 7.24 6.58 -0.08
C TRP A 64 7.50 6.18 -1.52
N ALA A 65 6.44 5.89 -2.26
CA ALA A 65 6.57 5.45 -3.64
C ALA A 65 7.18 6.54 -4.51
N GLU A 66 6.76 7.78 -4.30
CA GLU A 66 7.29 8.89 -5.08
C GLU A 66 8.74 9.19 -4.76
N ALA A 67 9.18 8.84 -3.56
CA ALA A 67 10.55 9.06 -3.15
C ALA A 67 11.50 7.96 -3.58
N CYS A 68 10.99 6.87 -4.13
CA CYS A 68 11.85 5.79 -4.60
C CYS A 68 12.71 6.30 -5.76
N PRO A 69 14.00 5.96 -5.76
CA PRO A 69 14.89 6.44 -6.81
C PRO A 69 14.60 5.76 -8.13
N MET A 70 14.95 6.43 -9.20
CA MET A 70 14.86 5.81 -10.51
C MET A 70 15.91 4.74 -10.65
N SER A 71 15.58 3.70 -11.38
CA SER A 71 16.46 2.56 -11.54
C SER A 71 17.44 2.79 -12.67
N ASP A 72 18.68 2.35 -12.45
CA ASP A 72 19.67 2.30 -13.51
C ASP A 72 19.67 0.94 -14.20
N LEU A 73 18.83 0.02 -13.71
CA LEU A 73 18.75 -1.31 -14.30
C LEU A 73 17.93 -1.26 -15.58
N PRO A 74 18.20 -2.16 -16.52
CA PRO A 74 17.36 -2.23 -17.71
C PRO A 74 15.96 -2.66 -17.33
N PRO A 75 14.96 -2.31 -18.13
CA PRO A 75 13.60 -2.70 -17.82
C PRO A 75 13.47 -4.22 -17.78
N PRO A 76 12.57 -4.75 -16.94
CA PRO A 76 12.40 -6.19 -16.86
C PRO A 76 11.86 -6.74 -18.18
N PRO A 77 12.15 -8.00 -18.47
CA PRO A 77 11.63 -8.61 -19.70
C PRO A 77 10.11 -8.69 -19.65
N LYS A 78 9.52 -8.65 -20.83
CA LYS A 78 8.10 -8.75 -20.94
C LYS A 78 7.65 -10.13 -20.48
N ARG A 79 6.58 -10.19 -19.75
CA ARG A 79 6.05 -11.47 -19.31
C ARG A 79 5.31 -12.16 -20.44
N PRO A 80 5.43 -13.48 -20.52
CA PRO A 80 4.69 -14.24 -21.55
C PRO A 80 3.18 -14.20 -21.30
#